data_1d1b34f6e173050c006144114e10eab3
#
_entry.id   1d1b34f6e173050c006144114e10eab3
#
_cell.length_a   1.000
_cell.length_b   1.000
_cell.length_c   1.000
_cell.angle_alpha   90.00
_cell.angle_beta   90.00
_cell.angle_gamma   90.00
#
_symmetry.space_group_name_H-M   'P 1'
#
loop_
_entity.id
_entity.type
_entity.pdbx_description
1 polymer ?
#
loop_
_entity_poly.entity_id
_entity_poly.type
_entity_poly.pdbx_seq_one_letter_code
_entity_poly.pdbx_strand_id
1 'polypeptide(L)'
;FRRTVLVESNLPAMETQRQTFEERLAEADAAYEQFLTSNQIGDFVAEKAALSQLQSQIEQQKYQTETQLQDRVGRLAALQAQMGQVSPEVGLYRDVNNAASDKLVELKLQREDLLGRYRADAQPVRDLDSQIARLEQGIEAGRTTGDGARRIGVNPVFQTLQTERIQLQSEVAALRQAQATLSTQLAQLLDRRLKLAELEPRFQALSLDRDVLQANVRDFA
;
A
#
# COMPACT_ATOMS: atom_id res chain seq x y z
N PHE A 1 -77.65 -10.87 -42.66
CA PHE A 1 -78.30 -11.57 -41.52
C PHE A 1 -77.48 -12.77 -40.98
N ARG A 2 -76.86 -13.64 -41.76
CA ARG A 2 -76.07 -14.78 -41.26
C ARG A 2 -74.69 -14.39 -40.63
N ARG A 3 -74.12 -13.29 -41.05
CA ARG A 3 -72.79 -12.85 -40.53
C ARG A 3 -72.90 -12.22 -39.13
N THR A 4 -73.96 -11.46 -38.85
CA THR A 4 -74.23 -10.79 -37.59
C THR A 4 -74.52 -11.79 -36.45
N VAL A 5 -75.32 -12.86 -36.74
CA VAL A 5 -75.67 -13.91 -35.73
C VAL A 5 -74.49 -14.78 -35.34
N LEU A 6 -73.51 -15.03 -36.23
CA LEU A 6 -72.28 -15.79 -35.91
C LEU A 6 -71.29 -14.97 -35.10
N VAL A 7 -71.26 -13.66 -35.26
CA VAL A 7 -70.42 -12.80 -34.44
C VAL A 7 -70.99 -12.63 -33.02
N GLU A 8 -72.35 -12.43 -32.92
CA GLU A 8 -73.00 -12.30 -31.60
C GLU A 8 -72.96 -13.57 -30.76
N SER A 9 -72.94 -14.77 -31.39
CA SER A 9 -72.86 -16.02 -30.65
C SER A 9 -71.48 -16.39 -30.13
N ASN A 10 -70.39 -15.76 -30.67
CA ASN A 10 -69.01 -15.98 -30.23
C ASN A 10 -68.50 -14.97 -29.23
N LEU A 11 -69.16 -13.80 -29.10
CA LEU A 11 -68.78 -12.75 -28.19
C LEU A 11 -68.63 -13.24 -26.74
N PRO A 12 -69.59 -13.94 -26.11
CA PRO A 12 -69.44 -14.39 -24.73
C PRO A 12 -68.33 -15.43 -24.53
N ALA A 13 -68.04 -16.26 -25.53
CA ALA A 13 -66.93 -17.20 -25.49
C ALA A 13 -65.58 -16.51 -25.56
N MET A 14 -65.45 -15.48 -26.40
CA MET A 14 -64.24 -14.65 -26.50
C MET A 14 -64.02 -13.84 -25.23
N GLU A 15 -65.07 -13.32 -24.63
CA GLU A 15 -65.00 -12.54 -23.38
C GLU A 15 -64.57 -13.42 -22.20
N THR A 16 -65.11 -14.66 -22.11
CA THR A 16 -64.69 -15.65 -21.10
C THR A 16 -63.20 -16.04 -21.31
N GLN A 17 -62.76 -16.19 -22.54
CA GLN A 17 -61.40 -16.56 -22.87
C GLN A 17 -60.42 -15.41 -22.53
N ARG A 18 -60.81 -14.17 -22.85
CA ARG A 18 -60.04 -12.97 -22.43
C ARG A 18 -59.89 -12.90 -20.92
N GLN A 19 -61.00 -13.07 -20.19
CA GLN A 19 -60.97 -13.04 -18.70
C GLN A 19 -60.04 -14.14 -18.14
N THR A 20 -60.04 -15.33 -18.73
CA THR A 20 -59.14 -16.42 -18.33
C THR A 20 -57.67 -16.05 -18.57
N PHE A 21 -57.34 -15.39 -19.68
CA PHE A 21 -55.98 -14.92 -19.93
C PHE A 21 -55.57 -13.75 -19.01
N GLU A 22 -56.48 -12.84 -18.68
CA GLU A 22 -56.26 -11.77 -17.71
C GLU A 22 -55.95 -12.32 -16.31
N GLU A 23 -56.73 -13.32 -15.85
CA GLU A 23 -56.49 -14.00 -14.58
C GLU A 23 -55.13 -14.71 -14.55
N ARG A 24 -54.78 -15.46 -15.61
CA ARG A 24 -53.46 -16.10 -15.73
C ARG A 24 -52.32 -15.12 -15.82
N LEU A 25 -52.51 -14.00 -16.50
CA LEU A 25 -51.51 -12.93 -16.55
C LEU A 25 -51.27 -12.35 -15.17
N ALA A 26 -52.32 -12.08 -14.39
CA ALA A 26 -52.17 -11.59 -13.00
C ALA A 26 -51.43 -12.59 -12.10
N GLU A 27 -51.68 -13.91 -12.29
CA GLU A 27 -50.94 -14.96 -11.58
C GLU A 27 -49.46 -15.01 -12.01
N ALA A 28 -49.19 -14.89 -13.32
CA ALA A 28 -47.82 -14.86 -13.84
C ALA A 28 -47.04 -13.60 -13.40
N ASP A 29 -47.70 -12.44 -13.41
CA ASP A 29 -47.13 -11.20 -12.86
C ASP A 29 -46.78 -11.33 -11.36
N ALA A 30 -47.71 -11.90 -10.57
CA ALA A 30 -47.46 -12.13 -9.14
C ALA A 30 -46.29 -13.11 -8.91
N ALA A 31 -46.21 -14.19 -9.71
CA ALA A 31 -45.11 -15.14 -9.63
C ALA A 31 -43.77 -14.55 -10.03
N TYR A 32 -43.75 -13.70 -11.05
CA TYR A 32 -42.56 -12.95 -11.47
C TYR A 32 -42.09 -11.95 -10.40
N GLU A 33 -42.99 -11.14 -9.85
CA GLU A 33 -42.68 -10.20 -8.76
C GLU A 33 -42.21 -10.91 -7.49
N GLN A 34 -42.82 -12.02 -7.13
CA GLN A 34 -42.41 -12.85 -6.00
C GLN A 34 -40.99 -13.40 -6.23
N PHE A 35 -40.68 -13.83 -7.44
CA PHE A 35 -39.35 -14.33 -7.80
C PHE A 35 -38.31 -13.22 -7.63
N LEU A 36 -38.56 -12.02 -8.13
CA LEU A 36 -37.64 -10.87 -7.99
C LEU A 36 -37.42 -10.48 -6.52
N THR A 37 -38.52 -10.34 -5.78
CA THR A 37 -38.50 -9.93 -4.37
C THR A 37 -37.79 -10.96 -3.48
N SER A 38 -38.12 -12.25 -3.64
CA SER A 38 -37.51 -13.32 -2.82
C SER A 38 -36.00 -13.47 -3.05
N ASN A 39 -35.53 -13.11 -4.26
CA ASN A 39 -34.11 -13.14 -4.60
C ASN A 39 -33.40 -11.78 -4.46
N GLN A 40 -34.11 -10.75 -3.95
CA GLN A 40 -33.59 -9.38 -3.77
C GLN A 40 -33.06 -8.79 -5.09
N ILE A 41 -33.81 -8.98 -6.16
CA ILE A 41 -33.50 -8.50 -7.51
C ILE A 41 -34.47 -7.37 -7.86
N GLY A 42 -33.97 -6.18 -8.17
CA GLY A 42 -34.80 -5.09 -8.66
C GLY A 42 -35.09 -5.21 -10.16
N ASP A 43 -34.03 -5.45 -10.94
CA ASP A 43 -34.07 -5.72 -12.36
C ASP A 43 -32.95 -6.71 -12.68
N PHE A 44 -33.35 -7.90 -13.17
CA PHE A 44 -32.41 -9.00 -13.41
C PHE A 44 -31.35 -8.65 -14.47
N VAL A 45 -31.76 -8.03 -15.57
CA VAL A 45 -30.88 -7.70 -16.69
C VAL A 45 -29.94 -6.56 -16.32
N ALA A 46 -30.48 -5.52 -15.68
CA ALA A 46 -29.71 -4.38 -15.22
C ALA A 46 -28.69 -4.79 -14.15
N GLU A 47 -29.09 -5.64 -13.19
CA GLU A 47 -28.17 -6.12 -12.14
C GLU A 47 -27.03 -6.97 -12.74
N LYS A 48 -27.35 -7.88 -13.67
CA LYS A 48 -26.34 -8.69 -14.36
C LYS A 48 -25.32 -7.83 -15.12
N ALA A 49 -25.79 -6.78 -15.81
CA ALA A 49 -24.93 -5.83 -16.51
C ALA A 49 -24.06 -5.02 -15.54
N ALA A 50 -24.66 -4.49 -14.46
CA ALA A 50 -23.96 -3.72 -13.44
C ALA A 50 -22.87 -4.55 -12.74
N LEU A 51 -23.13 -5.80 -12.39
CA LEU A 51 -22.14 -6.71 -11.80
C LEU A 51 -20.97 -6.98 -12.74
N SER A 52 -21.22 -7.11 -14.05
CA SER A 52 -20.15 -7.31 -15.05
C SER A 52 -19.26 -6.06 -15.17
N GLN A 53 -19.86 -4.89 -15.16
CA GLN A 53 -19.11 -3.62 -15.18
C GLN A 53 -18.31 -3.43 -13.90
N LEU A 54 -18.91 -3.69 -12.74
CA LEU A 54 -18.24 -3.57 -11.44
C LEU A 54 -17.08 -4.56 -11.32
N GLN A 55 -17.23 -5.78 -11.85
CA GLN A 55 -16.12 -6.75 -11.90
C GLN A 55 -14.92 -6.18 -12.65
N SER A 56 -15.14 -5.65 -13.86
CA SER A 56 -14.05 -5.08 -14.65
C SER A 56 -13.37 -3.92 -13.94
N GLN A 57 -14.12 -3.07 -13.23
CA GLN A 57 -13.58 -1.96 -12.44
C GLN A 57 -12.71 -2.46 -11.27
N ILE A 58 -13.20 -3.47 -10.51
CA ILE A 58 -12.46 -4.03 -9.39
C ILE A 58 -11.19 -4.74 -9.87
N GLU A 59 -11.25 -5.49 -10.97
CA GLU A 59 -10.08 -6.15 -11.56
C GLU A 59 -9.03 -5.13 -12.00
N GLN A 60 -9.45 -4.03 -12.62
CA GLN A 60 -8.55 -2.93 -13.01
C GLN A 60 -7.90 -2.27 -11.78
N GLN A 61 -8.68 -1.97 -10.74
CA GLN A 61 -8.15 -1.40 -9.50
C GLN A 61 -7.18 -2.36 -8.80
N LYS A 62 -7.50 -3.66 -8.79
CA LYS A 62 -6.62 -4.70 -8.24
C LYS A 62 -5.29 -4.74 -8.96
N TYR A 63 -5.29 -4.73 -10.29
CA TYR A 63 -4.07 -4.68 -11.10
C TYR A 63 -3.22 -3.43 -10.81
N GLN A 64 -3.85 -2.25 -10.73
CA GLN A 64 -3.17 -1.01 -10.40
C GLN A 64 -2.56 -1.06 -8.99
N THR A 65 -3.32 -1.55 -8.00
CA THR A 65 -2.85 -1.70 -6.62
C THR A 65 -1.67 -2.66 -6.53
N GLU A 66 -1.72 -3.77 -7.27
CA GLU A 66 -0.64 -4.75 -7.32
C GLU A 66 0.65 -4.17 -7.93
N THR A 67 0.52 -3.41 -9.02
CA THR A 67 1.65 -2.71 -9.66
C THR A 67 2.29 -1.70 -8.70
N GLN A 68 1.47 -0.90 -8.00
CA GLN A 68 1.96 0.04 -7.00
C GLN A 68 2.63 -0.67 -5.82
N LEU A 69 2.06 -1.79 -5.37
CA LEU A 69 2.63 -2.59 -4.29
C LEU A 69 4.01 -3.12 -4.67
N GLN A 70 4.17 -3.66 -5.87
CA GLN A 70 5.45 -4.15 -6.38
C GLN A 70 6.49 -3.03 -6.46
N ASP A 71 6.12 -1.84 -6.97
CA ASP A 71 7.00 -0.65 -6.99
C ASP A 71 7.46 -0.26 -5.58
N ARG A 72 6.52 -0.15 -4.61
CA ARG A 72 6.86 0.22 -3.23
C ARG A 72 7.72 -0.83 -2.52
N VAL A 73 7.45 -2.11 -2.74
CA VAL A 73 8.27 -3.20 -2.20
C VAL A 73 9.68 -3.18 -2.79
N GLY A 74 9.81 -2.94 -4.09
CA GLY A 74 11.11 -2.79 -4.76
C GLY A 74 11.92 -1.62 -4.20
N ARG A 75 11.28 -0.45 -4.04
CA ARG A 75 11.92 0.73 -3.42
C ARG A 75 12.33 0.47 -1.98
N LEU A 76 11.50 -0.19 -1.20
CA LEU A 76 11.81 -0.55 0.18
C LEU A 76 13.03 -1.46 0.26
N ALA A 77 13.14 -2.45 -0.62
CA ALA A 77 14.29 -3.33 -0.69
C ALA A 77 15.58 -2.59 -1.08
N ALA A 78 15.51 -1.70 -2.08
CA ALA A 78 16.64 -0.85 -2.48
C ALA A 78 17.10 0.07 -1.34
N LEU A 79 16.15 0.71 -0.64
CA LEU A 79 16.42 1.57 0.49
C LEU A 79 17.09 0.81 1.66
N GLN A 80 16.63 -0.41 1.94
CA GLN A 80 17.23 -1.28 2.97
C GLN A 80 18.67 -1.66 2.60
N ALA A 81 18.94 -1.97 1.34
CA ALA A 81 20.29 -2.23 0.86
C ALA A 81 21.20 -1.00 1.01
N GLN A 82 20.71 0.19 0.66
CA GLN A 82 21.42 1.46 0.84
C GLN A 82 21.71 1.75 2.32
N MET A 83 20.73 1.55 3.21
CA MET A 83 20.92 1.71 4.65
C MET A 83 22.00 0.78 5.22
N GLY A 84 22.14 -0.44 4.67
CA GLY A 84 23.21 -1.36 5.07
C GLY A 84 24.62 -0.86 4.74
N GLN A 85 24.77 0.11 3.84
CA GLN A 85 26.05 0.71 3.46
C GLN A 85 26.35 2.02 4.21
N VAL A 86 25.37 2.57 4.92
CA VAL A 86 25.48 3.84 5.65
C VAL A 86 25.59 3.56 7.13
N SER A 87 26.68 4.04 7.76
CA SER A 87 26.84 3.95 9.21
C SER A 87 25.76 4.77 9.93
N PRO A 88 25.10 4.24 10.97
CA PRO A 88 24.14 5.00 11.78
C PRO A 88 24.79 6.14 12.57
N GLU A 89 26.11 6.05 12.76
CA GLU A 89 26.89 7.02 13.50
C GLU A 89 27.96 7.65 12.62
N VAL A 90 28.20 8.95 12.84
CA VAL A 90 29.28 9.70 12.20
C VAL A 90 30.17 10.34 13.26
N GLY A 91 31.47 10.28 13.06
CA GLY A 91 32.44 11.01 13.89
C GLY A 91 32.30 12.50 13.63
N LEU A 92 31.85 13.26 14.62
CA LEU A 92 31.67 14.72 14.52
C LEU A 92 33.01 15.43 14.56
N TYR A 93 33.88 15.06 15.47
CA TYR A 93 35.27 15.47 15.52
C TYR A 93 36.06 14.54 16.44
N ARG A 94 37.35 14.51 16.20
CA ARG A 94 38.31 13.84 17.08
C ARG A 94 39.00 14.92 17.88
N ASP A 95 38.75 14.95 19.18
CA ASP A 95 39.50 15.83 20.08
C ASP A 95 40.90 15.23 20.22
N VAL A 96 41.81 15.65 19.39
CA VAL A 96 43.20 15.25 19.53
C VAL A 96 43.75 16.06 20.72
N ASN A 97 43.89 15.38 21.84
CA ASN A 97 44.50 16.01 23.00
C ASN A 97 45.98 16.23 22.69
N ASN A 98 46.31 17.43 22.24
CA ASN A 98 47.69 17.86 21.96
C ASN A 98 48.52 18.18 23.22
N ALA A 99 48.07 17.74 24.41
CA ALA A 99 48.72 18.03 25.67
C ALA A 99 50.22 17.64 25.65
N ALA A 100 50.59 16.57 24.94
CA ALA A 100 51.98 16.20 24.78
C ALA A 100 52.75 17.18 23.90
N SER A 101 52.11 17.61 22.80
CA SER A 101 52.68 18.64 21.89
C SER A 101 52.81 19.99 22.56
N ASP A 102 51.81 20.39 23.35
CA ASP A 102 51.81 21.65 24.11
C ASP A 102 52.92 21.62 25.17
N LYS A 103 53.07 20.47 25.87
CA LYS A 103 54.11 20.27 26.83
C LYS A 103 55.52 20.27 26.20
N LEU A 104 55.64 19.72 25.00
CA LEU A 104 56.90 19.78 24.25
C LEU A 104 57.28 21.21 23.88
N VAL A 105 56.32 22.03 23.46
CA VAL A 105 56.56 23.46 23.21
C VAL A 105 56.98 24.19 24.47
N GLU A 106 56.29 23.94 25.58
CA GLU A 106 56.66 24.54 26.88
C GLU A 106 58.07 24.16 27.30
N LEU A 107 58.49 22.89 27.22
CA LEU A 107 59.84 22.45 27.55
C LEU A 107 60.89 23.06 26.63
N LYS A 108 60.60 23.22 25.34
CA LYS A 108 61.50 23.89 24.39
C LYS A 108 61.68 25.37 24.74
N LEU A 109 60.63 26.08 25.14
CA LEU A 109 60.74 27.49 25.62
C LEU A 109 61.55 27.59 26.89
N GLN A 110 61.31 26.65 27.84
CA GLN A 110 62.15 26.63 29.09
C GLN A 110 63.63 26.37 28.79
N ARG A 111 63.90 25.52 27.76
CA ARG A 111 65.27 25.27 27.31
C ARG A 111 65.94 26.56 26.78
N GLU A 112 65.23 27.31 25.95
CA GLU A 112 65.76 28.61 25.44
C GLU A 112 66.03 29.59 26.55
N ASP A 113 65.18 29.73 27.56
CA ASP A 113 65.37 30.56 28.71
C ASP A 113 66.64 30.15 29.54
N LEU A 114 66.81 28.83 29.71
CA LEU A 114 68.03 28.31 30.38
C LEU A 114 69.32 28.58 29.57
N LEU A 115 69.24 28.44 28.25
CA LEU A 115 70.40 28.75 27.39
C LEU A 115 70.81 30.27 27.42
N GLY A 116 69.83 31.13 27.71
CA GLY A 116 70.15 32.55 27.98
C GLY A 116 70.95 32.82 29.27
N ARG A 117 70.95 31.80 30.18
CA ARG A 117 71.62 31.97 31.53
C ARG A 117 72.74 30.98 31.77
N TYR A 118 72.72 29.84 31.12
CA TYR A 118 73.67 28.75 31.33
C TYR A 118 74.24 28.25 29.96
N ARG A 119 75.40 27.62 30.04
CA ARG A 119 76.07 26.99 28.87
C ARG A 119 75.25 25.73 28.47
N ALA A 120 75.30 25.34 27.21
CA ALA A 120 74.58 24.18 26.69
C ALA A 120 75.01 22.84 27.37
N ASP A 121 76.19 22.79 27.96
CA ASP A 121 76.71 21.62 28.68
C ASP A 121 76.37 21.57 30.14
N ALA A 122 75.65 22.62 30.64
CA ALA A 122 75.22 22.68 32.02
C ALA A 122 74.19 21.66 32.40
N GLN A 123 74.27 21.17 33.65
CA GLN A 123 73.36 20.08 34.09
C GLN A 123 71.87 20.40 33.91
N PRO A 124 71.38 21.65 34.25
CA PRO A 124 69.94 21.95 34.04
C PRO A 124 69.50 21.86 32.57
N VAL A 125 70.35 22.23 31.62
CA VAL A 125 70.07 22.17 30.19
C VAL A 125 70.00 20.67 29.69
N ARG A 126 70.98 19.87 30.15
CA ARG A 126 71.04 18.43 29.81
C ARG A 126 69.82 17.62 30.36
N ASP A 127 69.40 18.00 31.59
CA ASP A 127 68.20 17.34 32.16
C ASP A 127 66.94 17.69 31.38
N LEU A 128 66.81 18.91 30.89
CA LEU A 128 65.71 19.35 30.08
C LEU A 128 65.75 18.73 28.65
N ASP A 129 66.94 18.66 28.06
CA ASP A 129 67.13 17.96 26.76
C ASP A 129 66.74 16.49 26.85
N SER A 130 67.04 15.84 27.96
CA SER A 130 66.64 14.46 28.21
C SER A 130 65.13 14.30 28.35
N GLN A 131 64.43 15.29 28.92
CA GLN A 131 62.96 15.30 29.02
C GLN A 131 62.32 15.55 27.65
N ILE A 132 62.83 16.49 26.87
CA ILE A 132 62.37 16.77 25.50
C ILE A 132 62.51 15.51 24.64
N ALA A 133 63.70 14.88 24.62
CA ALA A 133 63.95 13.69 23.84
C ALA A 133 62.98 12.52 24.18
N ARG A 134 62.74 12.30 25.47
CA ARG A 134 61.76 11.28 25.89
C ARG A 134 60.34 11.58 25.45
N LEU A 135 59.93 12.86 25.50
CA LEU A 135 58.57 13.25 25.06
C LEU A 135 58.44 13.17 23.53
N GLU A 136 59.47 13.57 22.78
CA GLU A 136 59.51 13.43 21.31
C GLU A 136 59.41 11.95 20.91
N GLN A 137 60.19 11.07 21.52
CA GLN A 137 60.08 9.62 21.27
C GLN A 137 58.70 9.08 21.66
N GLY A 138 58.07 9.59 22.74
CA GLY A 138 56.72 9.22 23.13
C GLY A 138 55.67 9.60 22.09
N ILE A 139 55.81 10.82 21.53
CA ILE A 139 54.94 11.35 20.46
C ILE A 139 55.09 10.52 19.16
N GLU A 140 56.34 10.27 18.71
CA GLU A 140 56.64 9.48 17.52
C GLU A 140 56.15 8.02 17.65
N ALA A 141 56.28 7.44 18.85
CA ALA A 141 55.77 6.10 19.12
C ALA A 141 54.25 6.02 19.28
N GLY A 142 53.53 7.14 19.16
CA GLY A 142 52.07 7.19 19.33
C GLY A 142 51.59 6.94 20.77
N ARG A 143 52.52 6.84 21.76
CA ARG A 143 52.18 6.50 23.15
C ARG A 143 51.62 7.67 23.95
N THR A 144 51.76 8.89 23.46
CA THR A 144 51.34 10.13 24.11
C THR A 144 50.17 10.81 23.37
N THR A 145 49.73 10.25 22.21
CA THR A 145 48.43 10.58 21.66
C THR A 145 47.41 9.86 22.51
N GLY A 146 46.95 10.50 23.55
CA GLY A 146 45.78 10.01 24.30
C GLY A 146 44.65 9.79 23.32
N ASP A 147 43.87 8.71 23.55
CA ASP A 147 42.60 8.53 22.86
C ASP A 147 41.74 9.76 23.16
N GLY A 148 41.90 10.76 22.27
CA GLY A 148 41.08 11.96 22.35
C GLY A 148 39.62 11.56 22.29
N ALA A 149 38.80 12.15 23.12
CA ALA A 149 37.39 11.86 23.17
C ALA A 149 36.79 12.01 21.76
N ARG A 150 36.49 10.86 21.14
CA ARG A 150 35.78 10.79 19.85
C ARG A 150 34.34 11.11 20.10
N ARG A 151 33.89 12.30 19.72
CA ARG A 151 32.46 12.59 19.73
C ARG A 151 31.80 11.94 18.52
N ILE A 152 30.85 11.07 18.81
CA ILE A 152 30.05 10.37 17.83
C ILE A 152 28.68 11.05 17.84
N GLY A 153 28.17 11.38 16.67
CA GLY A 153 26.82 11.89 16.49
C GLY A 153 26.01 10.97 15.60
N VAL A 154 24.71 11.13 15.65
CA VAL A 154 23.81 10.40 14.77
C VAL A 154 24.02 10.88 13.34
N ASN A 155 24.13 9.95 12.41
CA ASN A 155 24.30 10.27 10.98
C ASN A 155 22.97 10.80 10.42
N PRO A 156 22.89 12.08 9.98
CA PRO A 156 21.65 12.67 9.46
C PRO A 156 21.17 11.96 8.18
N VAL A 157 22.08 11.44 7.36
CA VAL A 157 21.72 10.66 6.17
C VAL A 157 21.01 9.36 6.58
N PHE A 158 21.53 8.67 7.59
CA PHE A 158 20.89 7.45 8.11
C PHE A 158 19.51 7.74 8.70
N GLN A 159 19.33 8.87 9.42
CA GLN A 159 18.02 9.28 9.93
C GLN A 159 17.01 9.54 8.81
N THR A 160 17.43 10.22 7.75
CA THR A 160 16.58 10.48 6.58
C THR A 160 16.15 9.17 5.94
N LEU A 161 17.08 8.25 5.69
CA LEU A 161 16.78 6.93 5.12
C LEU A 161 15.85 6.10 6.04
N GLN A 162 16.03 6.22 7.35
CA GLN A 162 15.17 5.54 8.33
C GLN A 162 13.75 6.08 8.29
N THR A 163 13.57 7.39 8.19
CA THR A 163 12.24 8.01 8.06
C THR A 163 11.55 7.59 6.77
N GLU A 164 12.27 7.61 5.64
CA GLU A 164 11.75 7.16 4.35
C GLU A 164 11.37 5.66 4.38
N ARG A 165 12.18 4.83 5.03
CA ARG A 165 11.85 3.41 5.23
C ARG A 165 10.54 3.22 5.98
N ILE A 166 10.32 3.96 7.08
CA ILE A 166 9.08 3.88 7.87
C ILE A 166 7.88 4.30 7.01
N GLN A 167 8.02 5.36 6.23
CA GLN A 167 6.97 5.82 5.32
C GLN A 167 6.65 4.76 4.27
N LEU A 168 7.66 4.22 3.57
CA LEU A 168 7.45 3.15 2.58
C LEU A 168 6.85 1.88 3.18
N GLN A 169 7.23 1.51 4.40
CA GLN A 169 6.61 0.38 5.12
C GLN A 169 5.12 0.62 5.37
N SER A 170 4.74 1.84 5.75
CA SER A 170 3.34 2.22 5.94
C SER A 170 2.56 2.18 4.62
N GLU A 171 3.13 2.69 3.52
CA GLU A 171 2.53 2.62 2.18
C GLU A 171 2.33 1.18 1.71
N VAL A 172 3.33 0.31 1.90
CA VAL A 172 3.24 -1.13 1.59
C VAL A 172 2.13 -1.80 2.40
N ALA A 173 2.01 -1.49 3.69
CA ALA A 173 0.96 -2.03 4.53
C ALA A 173 -0.43 -1.59 4.06
N ALA A 174 -0.60 -0.30 3.73
CA ALA A 174 -1.86 0.24 3.20
C ALA A 174 -2.25 -0.40 1.85
N LEU A 175 -1.31 -0.57 0.93
CA LEU A 175 -1.55 -1.22 -0.36
C LEU A 175 -1.90 -2.70 -0.22
N ARG A 176 -1.29 -3.44 0.72
CA ARG A 176 -1.67 -4.82 1.03
C ARG A 176 -3.09 -4.91 1.56
N GLN A 177 -3.48 -3.99 2.43
CA GLN A 177 -4.84 -3.92 2.94
C GLN A 177 -5.85 -3.61 1.82
N ALA A 178 -5.52 -2.67 0.93
CA ALA A 178 -6.35 -2.35 -0.24
C ALA A 178 -6.51 -3.58 -1.16
N GLN A 179 -5.43 -4.30 -1.44
CA GLN A 179 -5.45 -5.54 -2.24
C GLN A 179 -6.35 -6.62 -1.62
N ALA A 180 -6.26 -6.81 -0.29
CA ALA A 180 -7.11 -7.75 0.44
C ALA A 180 -8.59 -7.35 0.34
N THR A 181 -8.90 -6.06 0.52
CA THR A 181 -10.27 -5.52 0.40
C THR A 181 -10.83 -5.75 -1.01
N LEU A 182 -10.07 -5.40 -2.06
CA LEU A 182 -10.49 -5.61 -3.45
C LEU A 182 -10.69 -7.10 -3.77
N SER A 183 -9.86 -7.98 -3.22
CA SER A 183 -10.01 -9.43 -3.40
C SER A 183 -11.28 -9.95 -2.73
N THR A 184 -11.63 -9.44 -1.55
CA THR A 184 -12.89 -9.78 -0.85
C THR A 184 -14.10 -9.28 -1.64
N GLN A 185 -14.07 -8.04 -2.14
CA GLN A 185 -15.14 -7.46 -2.96
C GLN A 185 -15.35 -8.27 -4.25
N LEU A 186 -14.25 -8.65 -4.92
CA LEU A 186 -14.33 -9.50 -6.12
C LEU A 186 -14.94 -10.85 -5.82
N ALA A 187 -14.59 -11.50 -4.71
CA ALA A 187 -15.16 -12.78 -4.31
C ALA A 187 -16.67 -12.67 -4.06
N GLN A 188 -17.13 -11.64 -3.35
CA GLN A 188 -18.56 -11.39 -3.10
C GLN A 188 -19.33 -11.14 -4.39
N LEU A 189 -18.74 -10.38 -5.30
CA LEU A 189 -19.33 -10.08 -6.61
C LEU A 189 -19.46 -11.35 -7.47
N LEU A 190 -18.44 -12.21 -7.49
CA LEU A 190 -18.46 -13.47 -8.21
C LEU A 190 -19.53 -14.42 -7.63
N ASP A 191 -19.67 -14.48 -6.30
CA ASP A 191 -20.73 -15.25 -5.64
C ASP A 191 -22.12 -14.75 -6.07
N ARG A 192 -22.33 -13.43 -6.08
CA ARG A 192 -23.61 -12.86 -6.55
C ARG A 192 -23.88 -13.17 -8.03
N ARG A 193 -22.86 -13.11 -8.89
CA ARG A 193 -22.97 -13.48 -10.30
C ARG A 193 -23.35 -14.95 -10.50
N LEU A 194 -22.74 -15.84 -9.73
CA LEU A 194 -23.09 -17.27 -9.76
C LEU A 194 -24.54 -17.48 -9.37
N LYS A 195 -25.02 -16.83 -8.30
CA LYS A 195 -26.43 -16.89 -7.89
C LYS A 195 -27.37 -16.41 -8.98
N LEU A 196 -27.05 -15.29 -9.67
CA LEU A 196 -27.86 -14.83 -10.80
C LEU A 196 -27.82 -15.80 -11.97
N ALA A 197 -26.68 -16.42 -12.26
CA ALA A 197 -26.59 -17.42 -13.32
C ALA A 197 -27.44 -18.67 -13.03
N GLU A 198 -27.51 -19.10 -11.77
CA GLU A 198 -28.41 -20.21 -11.34
C GLU A 198 -29.89 -19.85 -11.44
N LEU A 199 -30.24 -18.56 -11.22
CA LEU A 199 -31.61 -18.07 -11.30
C LEU A 199 -32.07 -17.75 -12.74
N GLU A 200 -31.13 -17.56 -13.66
CA GLU A 200 -31.40 -17.11 -15.04
C GLU A 200 -32.41 -17.99 -15.79
N PRO A 201 -32.36 -19.35 -15.76
CA PRO A 201 -33.33 -20.17 -16.45
C PRO A 201 -34.78 -19.98 -15.95
N ARG A 202 -34.92 -19.79 -14.61
CA ARG A 202 -36.24 -19.54 -14.02
C ARG A 202 -36.74 -18.13 -14.32
N PHE A 203 -35.87 -17.15 -14.33
CA PHE A 203 -36.20 -15.79 -14.77
C PHE A 203 -36.71 -15.79 -16.22
N GLN A 204 -35.97 -16.44 -17.11
CA GLN A 204 -36.37 -16.54 -18.54
C GLN A 204 -37.73 -17.23 -18.72
N ALA A 205 -37.98 -18.32 -17.98
CA ALA A 205 -39.24 -19.01 -18.03
C ALA A 205 -40.42 -18.14 -17.57
N LEU A 206 -40.28 -17.44 -16.44
CA LEU A 206 -41.32 -16.54 -15.91
C LEU A 206 -41.55 -15.33 -16.82
N SER A 207 -40.48 -14.76 -17.38
CA SER A 207 -40.57 -13.64 -18.31
C SER A 207 -41.29 -14.04 -19.59
N LEU A 208 -40.93 -15.19 -20.16
CA LEU A 208 -41.57 -15.70 -21.38
C LEU A 208 -43.06 -16.03 -21.17
N ASP A 209 -43.42 -16.68 -20.06
CA ASP A 209 -44.83 -17.00 -19.74
C ASP A 209 -45.65 -15.72 -19.65
N ARG A 210 -45.15 -14.73 -18.94
CA ARG A 210 -45.76 -13.41 -18.82
C ARG A 210 -45.95 -12.71 -20.19
N ASP A 211 -44.88 -12.71 -21.02
CA ASP A 211 -44.91 -12.07 -22.34
C ASP A 211 -45.93 -12.73 -23.27
N VAL A 212 -46.02 -14.08 -23.27
CA VAL A 212 -47.00 -14.86 -24.02
C VAL A 212 -48.43 -14.56 -23.57
N LEU A 213 -48.67 -14.55 -22.25
CA LEU A 213 -49.99 -14.22 -21.70
C LEU A 213 -50.42 -12.78 -22.00
N GLN A 214 -49.47 -11.83 -21.93
CA GLN A 214 -49.69 -10.43 -22.28
C GLN A 214 -50.06 -10.29 -23.78
N ALA A 215 -49.37 -11.00 -24.64
CA ALA A 215 -49.70 -11.04 -26.07
C ALA A 215 -51.11 -11.60 -26.29
N ASN A 216 -51.48 -12.73 -25.64
CA ASN A 216 -52.79 -13.33 -25.74
C ASN A 216 -53.90 -12.37 -25.28
N VAL A 217 -53.72 -11.69 -24.12
CA VAL A 217 -54.68 -10.67 -23.65
C VAL A 217 -54.87 -9.56 -24.67
N ARG A 218 -53.76 -9.11 -25.30
CA ARG A 218 -53.82 -8.06 -26.33
C ARG A 218 -54.55 -8.51 -27.59
N ASP A 219 -54.38 -9.75 -27.99
CA ASP A 219 -55.02 -10.30 -29.21
C ASP A 219 -56.53 -10.48 -29.05
N PHE A 220 -57.04 -10.57 -27.80
CA PHE A 220 -58.45 -10.67 -27.47
C PHE A 220 -59.09 -9.34 -27.02
N ALA A 221 -58.28 -8.22 -27.01
CA ALA A 221 -58.77 -6.89 -26.67
C ALA A 221 -59.28 -6.13 -27.89
#